data_2df4a3a8e7ffb975ecc69cb9b3c80d90
#
_entry.id   2df4a3a8e7ffb975ecc69cb9b3c80d90
#
_cell.length_a   1.000
_cell.length_b   1.000
_cell.length_c   1.000
_cell.angle_alpha   90.00
_cell.angle_beta   90.00
_cell.angle_gamma   90.00
#
_symmetry.space_group_name_H-M   'P 1'
#
loop_
_entity.id
_entity.type
_entity.pdbx_description
1 polymer ?
#
loop_
_entity_poly.entity_id
_entity_poly.type
_entity_poly.pdbx_seq_one_letter_code
_entity_poly.pdbx_strand_id
1 'polypeptide(L)'
;MWTLPLLIIVTTIVLSFPFGRYLAWIMDGRYKAPGWLRWIEERLDTGPQDWKQYVIALLLFNTMAFIIGFAILQAQALLPLNPDNRGTLSPTTVFNTVTSFMTNTNLQHYSGDQHLSHFSQIGFILWNMFTSAAVGFCVLAAIIRGLRSDSHMGNFYKDMWRVVVYAFIPVSLVMGVLLMADGQPMTFEGQAQVTTLEEGAMGTAPDGKPNPQMIVRGPVAAIMPIKHLGTNGGGFFGANSAHPYENPTAWSNFLTCLNILIFPLSLIVMFGVMLKNMRHAMVIYSVMTLMFLAMAVWSIYWDTLHPNPGLTAHGKQTYNVSDPTAPGGKRTIESPMVAGLPVDQELGNLEGKELRFGTSAGATFAAITTAVTCGSVNCMHDSLNPLAGITPMTGMWLNCVYGGKGVGMVNMLVYLIVGVFLAGLMVGRTPEYLGKKVEAREMKLAMLALLIHPIMILGPTGLFAALDWGRGATNNPGSHGFSEILYEFSSASANNGSGFEGLGDTYGYYDNQAPAPFSPHWDIATGLVMLISRYIPIITPIALAASLAAKKMTPFTAGTMRTDNVTFGFVLLGTVLLVGALLFLPAAVLGPVAEHLGPLPFGG
;
A
#
# COMPACT_ATOMS: atom_id res chain seq x y z
N MET A 1 1.28 9.30 23.44
CA MET A 1 1.02 8.04 22.74
C MET A 1 -0.27 8.08 21.91
N TRP A 2 -1.47 8.20 22.48
CA TRP A 2 -2.75 8.16 21.75
C TRP A 2 -3.16 9.46 21.05
N THR A 3 -2.56 10.61 21.40
CA THR A 3 -2.95 11.94 20.88
C THR A 3 -2.84 12.03 19.36
N LEU A 4 -1.70 11.63 18.79
CA LEU A 4 -1.48 11.69 17.34
C LEU A 4 -2.42 10.74 16.57
N PRO A 5 -2.53 9.45 16.92
CA PRO A 5 -3.50 8.55 16.28
C PRO A 5 -4.93 9.07 16.32
N LEU A 6 -5.41 9.54 17.47
CA LEU A 6 -6.76 10.07 17.63
C LEU A 6 -6.98 11.33 16.79
N LEU A 7 -6.00 12.24 16.77
CA LEU A 7 -6.09 13.46 15.96
C LEU A 7 -6.20 13.14 14.46
N ILE A 8 -5.39 12.22 13.96
CA ILE A 8 -5.43 11.77 12.56
C ILE A 8 -6.80 11.19 12.22
N ILE A 9 -7.28 10.23 13.03
CA ILE A 9 -8.53 9.51 12.77
C ILE A 9 -9.73 10.46 12.80
N VAL A 10 -9.86 11.28 13.86
CA VAL A 10 -10.98 12.20 14.01
C VAL A 10 -10.99 13.24 12.89
N THR A 11 -9.83 13.86 12.60
CA THR A 11 -9.72 14.86 11.53
C THR A 11 -10.11 14.26 10.18
N THR A 12 -9.63 13.06 9.87
CA THR A 12 -9.93 12.40 8.59
C THR A 12 -11.41 12.05 8.48
N ILE A 13 -12.02 11.51 9.54
CA ILE A 13 -13.45 11.20 9.55
C ILE A 13 -14.27 12.47 9.28
N VAL A 14 -14.01 13.55 10.01
CA VAL A 14 -14.75 14.81 9.86
C VAL A 14 -14.61 15.36 8.44
N LEU A 15 -13.39 15.40 7.89
CA LEU A 15 -13.13 15.95 6.56
C LEU A 15 -13.64 15.04 5.43
N SER A 16 -13.80 13.74 5.67
CA SER A 16 -14.27 12.80 4.63
C SER A 16 -15.70 13.09 4.14
N PHE A 17 -16.55 13.66 4.98
CA PHE A 17 -17.94 13.97 4.60
C PHE A 17 -18.07 15.10 3.58
N PRO A 18 -17.53 16.32 3.82
CA PRO A 18 -17.58 17.38 2.81
C PRO A 18 -16.81 16.98 1.56
N PHE A 19 -15.65 16.32 1.72
CA PHE A 19 -14.82 15.91 0.61
C PHE A 19 -15.49 14.83 -0.25
N GLY A 20 -16.14 13.84 0.33
CA GLY A 20 -16.89 12.81 -0.41
C GLY A 20 -18.08 13.37 -1.19
N ARG A 21 -18.75 14.42 -0.66
CA ARG A 21 -19.79 15.14 -1.40
C ARG A 21 -19.22 15.92 -2.60
N TYR A 22 -18.06 16.53 -2.42
CA TYR A 22 -17.32 17.18 -3.48
C TYR A 22 -16.94 16.21 -4.60
N LEU A 23 -16.40 15.03 -4.24
CA LEU A 23 -16.05 13.99 -5.21
C LEU A 23 -17.28 13.49 -5.98
N ALA A 24 -18.40 13.28 -5.32
CA ALA A 24 -19.66 12.90 -5.98
C ALA A 24 -20.15 14.00 -6.95
N TRP A 25 -19.98 15.26 -6.59
CA TRP A 25 -20.35 16.41 -7.44
C TRP A 25 -19.49 16.45 -8.72
N ILE A 26 -18.17 16.15 -8.62
CA ILE A 26 -17.30 16.04 -9.79
C ILE A 26 -17.70 14.85 -10.67
N MET A 27 -17.85 13.66 -10.08
CA MET A 27 -18.08 12.44 -10.85
C MET A 27 -19.45 12.38 -11.52
N ASP A 28 -20.46 13.06 -10.95
CA ASP A 28 -21.77 13.25 -11.60
C ASP A 28 -21.76 14.38 -12.67
N GLY A 29 -20.62 15.06 -12.87
CA GLY A 29 -20.49 16.13 -13.88
C GLY A 29 -21.29 17.39 -13.58
N ARG A 30 -21.59 17.66 -12.30
CA ARG A 30 -22.40 18.82 -11.86
C ARG A 30 -21.59 20.12 -11.71
N TYR A 31 -20.26 20.06 -11.86
CA TYR A 31 -19.37 21.21 -11.78
C TYR A 31 -19.40 22.09 -13.04
N LYS A 32 -18.96 23.34 -12.87
CA LYS A 32 -18.74 24.26 -13.98
C LYS A 32 -17.24 24.46 -14.16
N ALA A 33 -16.70 23.96 -15.26
CA ALA A 33 -15.29 24.11 -15.58
C ALA A 33 -15.03 25.44 -16.32
N PRO A 34 -13.84 26.05 -16.16
CA PRO A 34 -13.34 27.09 -17.05
C PRO A 34 -13.35 26.63 -18.51
N GLY A 35 -13.59 27.55 -19.46
CA GLY A 35 -13.81 27.20 -20.87
C GLY A 35 -12.70 26.37 -21.50
N TRP A 36 -11.42 26.66 -21.19
CA TRP A 36 -10.28 25.92 -21.72
C TRP A 36 -10.17 24.49 -21.16
N LEU A 37 -10.47 24.27 -19.88
CA LEU A 37 -10.51 22.93 -19.27
C LEU A 37 -11.67 22.10 -19.86
N ARG A 38 -12.82 22.74 -20.05
CA ARG A 38 -13.99 22.12 -20.66
C ARG A 38 -13.73 21.71 -22.10
N TRP A 39 -13.03 22.54 -22.88
CA TRP A 39 -12.63 22.22 -24.25
C TRP A 39 -11.76 20.95 -24.33
N ILE A 40 -10.82 20.76 -23.37
CA ILE A 40 -10.02 19.53 -23.28
C ILE A 40 -10.92 18.35 -22.91
N GLU A 41 -11.76 18.49 -21.89
CA GLU A 41 -12.67 17.43 -21.44
C GLU A 41 -13.60 16.95 -22.54
N GLU A 42 -14.12 17.86 -23.35
CA GLU A 42 -14.98 17.54 -24.51
C GLU A 42 -14.23 16.77 -25.60
N ARG A 43 -12.93 16.99 -25.79
CA ARG A 43 -12.09 16.25 -26.73
C ARG A 43 -11.71 14.85 -26.25
N LEU A 44 -11.64 14.66 -24.96
CA LEU A 44 -11.40 13.35 -24.33
C LEU A 44 -12.68 12.50 -24.26
N ASP A 45 -13.84 13.11 -24.50
CA ASP A 45 -15.13 12.42 -24.44
C ASP A 45 -15.37 11.58 -25.71
N THR A 46 -15.12 10.28 -25.61
CA THR A 46 -15.37 9.30 -26.69
C THR A 46 -16.83 8.81 -26.71
N GLY A 47 -17.73 9.45 -25.95
CA GLY A 47 -19.12 9.06 -25.79
C GLY A 47 -19.37 8.07 -24.64
N PRO A 48 -20.64 7.75 -24.38
CA PRO A 48 -21.01 6.81 -23.33
C PRO A 48 -20.49 5.40 -23.64
N GLN A 49 -19.87 4.77 -22.66
CA GLN A 49 -19.25 3.45 -22.80
C GLN A 49 -20.04 2.39 -22.04
N ASP A 50 -20.22 1.22 -22.65
CA ASP A 50 -20.62 0.02 -21.95
C ASP A 50 -19.46 -0.53 -21.11
N TRP A 51 -19.69 -1.58 -20.34
CA TRP A 51 -18.67 -2.11 -19.45
C TRP A 51 -17.44 -2.67 -20.19
N LYS A 52 -17.60 -3.25 -21.39
CA LYS A 52 -16.49 -3.77 -22.20
C LYS A 52 -15.65 -2.64 -22.79
N GLN A 53 -16.31 -1.64 -23.35
CA GLN A 53 -15.66 -0.45 -23.90
C GLN A 53 -14.87 0.30 -22.82
N TYR A 54 -15.45 0.42 -21.62
CA TYR A 54 -14.80 1.04 -20.48
C TYR A 54 -13.54 0.27 -20.04
N VAL A 55 -13.63 -1.05 -19.93
CA VAL A 55 -12.49 -1.93 -19.60
C VAL A 55 -11.42 -1.88 -20.69
N ILE A 56 -11.80 -1.92 -21.98
CA ILE A 56 -10.84 -1.83 -23.08
C ILE A 56 -10.12 -0.48 -23.07
N ALA A 57 -10.82 0.63 -22.85
CA ALA A 57 -10.20 1.95 -22.74
C ALA A 57 -9.20 2.02 -21.58
N LEU A 58 -9.57 1.44 -20.42
CA LEU A 58 -8.70 1.32 -19.26
C LEU A 58 -7.43 0.50 -19.56
N LEU A 59 -7.58 -0.67 -20.19
CA LEU A 59 -6.44 -1.54 -20.51
C LEU A 59 -5.51 -0.91 -21.54
N LEU A 60 -6.06 -0.26 -22.58
CA LEU A 60 -5.27 0.45 -23.58
C LEU A 60 -4.46 1.59 -22.93
N PHE A 61 -5.10 2.38 -22.07
CA PHE A 61 -4.41 3.45 -21.33
C PHE A 61 -3.24 2.91 -20.51
N ASN A 62 -3.45 1.84 -19.75
CA ASN A 62 -2.38 1.24 -18.93
C ASN A 62 -1.28 0.61 -19.78
N THR A 63 -1.63 -0.03 -20.91
CA THR A 63 -0.63 -0.56 -21.86
C THR A 63 0.26 0.55 -22.41
N MET A 64 -0.33 1.68 -22.78
CA MET A 64 0.44 2.86 -23.25
C MET A 64 1.33 3.42 -22.13
N ALA A 65 0.82 3.50 -20.89
CA ALA A 65 1.61 3.91 -19.74
C ALA A 65 2.80 2.98 -19.49
N PHE A 66 2.60 1.67 -19.64
CA PHE A 66 3.68 0.67 -19.54
C PHE A 66 4.77 0.91 -20.60
N ILE A 67 4.39 1.04 -21.87
CA ILE A 67 5.34 1.22 -22.98
C ILE A 67 6.16 2.51 -22.78
N ILE A 68 5.49 3.62 -22.46
CA ILE A 68 6.15 4.91 -22.24
C ILE A 68 7.08 4.85 -21.03
N GLY A 69 6.60 4.28 -19.91
CA GLY A 69 7.40 4.14 -18.69
C GLY A 69 8.63 3.28 -18.89
N PHE A 70 8.48 2.14 -19.58
CA PHE A 70 9.60 1.24 -19.88
C PHE A 70 10.65 1.95 -20.73
N ALA A 71 10.21 2.70 -21.77
CA ALA A 71 11.10 3.46 -22.63
C ALA A 71 11.87 4.56 -21.85
N ILE A 72 11.17 5.30 -20.97
CA ILE A 72 11.81 6.35 -20.15
C ILE A 72 12.87 5.76 -19.22
N LEU A 73 12.54 4.71 -18.48
CA LEU A 73 13.46 4.11 -17.51
C LEU A 73 14.65 3.43 -18.18
N GLN A 74 14.46 2.76 -19.32
CA GLN A 74 15.55 2.17 -20.09
C GLN A 74 16.48 3.22 -20.72
N ALA A 75 15.95 4.37 -21.08
CA ALA A 75 16.71 5.46 -21.70
C ALA A 75 17.24 6.50 -20.71
N GLN A 76 17.04 6.32 -19.38
CA GLN A 76 17.28 7.40 -18.40
C GLN A 76 18.68 7.99 -18.43
N ALA A 77 19.70 7.19 -18.72
CA ALA A 77 21.09 7.67 -18.84
C ALA A 77 21.30 8.68 -19.99
N LEU A 78 20.41 8.67 -20.99
CA LEU A 78 20.45 9.56 -22.17
C LEU A 78 19.51 10.77 -22.03
N LEU A 79 18.64 10.78 -21.03
CA LEU A 79 17.62 11.80 -20.85
C LEU A 79 18.14 13.00 -20.03
N PRO A 80 17.58 14.20 -20.21
CA PRO A 80 17.95 15.39 -19.43
C PRO A 80 17.59 15.24 -17.94
N LEU A 81 17.95 16.23 -17.12
CA LEU A 81 17.68 16.24 -15.67
C LEU A 81 18.26 15.01 -14.95
N ASN A 82 19.48 14.62 -15.31
CA ASN A 82 20.27 13.58 -14.66
C ASN A 82 21.59 14.17 -14.11
N PRO A 83 21.53 15.07 -13.10
CA PRO A 83 22.70 15.78 -12.61
C PRO A 83 23.72 14.85 -11.93
N ASP A 84 23.28 13.72 -11.41
CA ASP A 84 24.10 12.74 -10.71
C ASP A 84 24.60 11.59 -11.63
N ASN A 85 24.37 11.69 -12.95
CA ASN A 85 24.75 10.70 -13.96
C ASN A 85 24.28 9.27 -13.63
N ARG A 86 23.02 9.13 -13.20
CA ARG A 86 22.42 7.81 -12.88
C ARG A 86 22.38 6.92 -14.12
N GLY A 87 22.89 5.70 -13.97
CA GLY A 87 22.88 4.68 -14.99
C GLY A 87 21.50 4.05 -15.21
N THR A 88 21.42 3.07 -16.10
CA THR A 88 20.18 2.33 -16.36
C THR A 88 20.06 1.14 -15.40
N LEU A 89 18.88 0.92 -14.84
CA LEU A 89 18.56 -0.26 -14.05
C LEU A 89 18.54 -1.53 -14.92
N SER A 90 18.62 -2.71 -14.29
CA SER A 90 18.46 -3.97 -15.01
C SER A 90 17.08 -4.05 -15.70
N PRO A 91 16.94 -4.72 -16.84
CA PRO A 91 15.66 -4.81 -17.54
C PRO A 91 14.55 -5.45 -16.69
N THR A 92 14.89 -6.38 -15.79
CA THR A 92 13.92 -7.01 -14.88
C THR A 92 13.43 -6.02 -13.83
N THR A 93 14.32 -5.22 -13.25
CA THR A 93 13.96 -4.18 -12.30
C THR A 93 13.15 -3.06 -12.97
N VAL A 94 13.47 -2.72 -14.23
CA VAL A 94 12.63 -1.78 -15.00
C VAL A 94 11.24 -2.36 -15.26
N PHE A 95 11.15 -3.63 -15.65
CA PHE A 95 9.84 -4.32 -15.80
C PHE A 95 9.03 -4.27 -14.52
N ASN A 96 9.64 -4.63 -13.40
CA ASN A 96 8.99 -4.59 -12.08
C ASN A 96 8.51 -3.18 -11.75
N THR A 97 9.40 -2.19 -11.87
CA THR A 97 9.11 -0.78 -11.57
C THR A 97 7.94 -0.25 -12.40
N VAL A 98 7.96 -0.47 -13.71
CA VAL A 98 6.90 0.03 -14.59
C VAL A 98 5.57 -0.64 -14.28
N THR A 99 5.58 -1.94 -14.08
CA THR A 99 4.40 -2.70 -13.67
C THR A 99 3.86 -2.20 -12.34
N SER A 100 4.74 -2.01 -11.37
CA SER A 100 4.41 -1.57 -10.03
C SER A 100 3.74 -0.20 -10.02
N PHE A 101 4.32 0.78 -10.71
CA PHE A 101 3.72 2.13 -10.77
C PHE A 101 2.45 2.19 -11.60
N MET A 102 2.36 1.43 -12.69
CA MET A 102 1.14 1.34 -13.50
C MET A 102 -0.02 0.69 -12.73
N THR A 103 0.25 -0.31 -11.91
CA THR A 103 -0.77 -0.99 -11.10
C THR A 103 -1.10 -0.27 -9.79
N ASN A 104 -0.49 0.88 -9.53
CA ASN A 104 -0.62 1.63 -8.27
C ASN A 104 -0.09 0.87 -7.04
N THR A 105 0.83 -0.06 -7.23
CA THR A 105 1.48 -0.79 -6.15
C THR A 105 2.62 0.03 -5.57
N ASN A 106 3.46 0.56 -6.43
CA ASN A 106 4.65 1.34 -6.13
C ASN A 106 5.67 0.61 -5.23
N LEU A 107 5.69 -0.72 -5.30
CA LEU A 107 6.77 -1.55 -4.79
C LEU A 107 8.05 -1.20 -5.53
N GLN A 108 9.14 -0.97 -4.81
CA GLN A 108 10.39 -0.46 -5.37
C GLN A 108 11.54 -1.42 -5.05
N HIS A 109 11.93 -2.23 -6.03
CA HIS A 109 13.15 -3.05 -5.95
C HIS A 109 14.40 -2.22 -6.33
N TYR A 110 14.45 -0.97 -5.88
CA TYR A 110 15.55 -0.02 -6.06
C TYR A 110 15.37 1.17 -5.10
N SER A 111 16.44 1.89 -4.83
CA SER A 111 16.38 3.15 -4.09
C SER A 111 16.32 4.32 -5.08
N GLY A 112 15.22 5.09 -5.08
CA GLY A 112 14.99 6.14 -6.08
C GLY A 112 16.03 7.25 -6.04
N ASP A 113 16.49 7.61 -4.86
CA ASP A 113 17.55 8.60 -4.61
C ASP A 113 18.93 8.15 -5.13
N GLN A 114 19.18 6.84 -5.20
CA GLN A 114 20.45 6.27 -5.65
C GLN A 114 20.44 5.91 -7.14
N HIS A 115 19.30 5.48 -7.68
CA HIS A 115 19.25 4.80 -8.97
C HIS A 115 18.44 5.52 -10.04
N LEU A 116 17.57 6.50 -9.70
CA LEU A 116 16.76 7.21 -10.68
C LEU A 116 17.22 8.65 -10.92
N SER A 117 17.16 9.07 -12.18
CA SER A 117 17.32 10.47 -12.56
C SER A 117 16.09 11.31 -12.16
N HIS A 118 16.26 12.63 -12.02
CA HIS A 118 15.11 13.52 -11.78
C HIS A 118 14.10 13.46 -12.92
N PHE A 119 14.56 13.25 -14.16
CA PHE A 119 13.65 13.05 -15.29
C PHE A 119 12.78 11.80 -15.11
N SER A 120 13.37 10.67 -14.74
CA SER A 120 12.62 9.43 -14.47
C SER A 120 11.64 9.60 -13.33
N GLN A 121 12.03 10.30 -12.26
CA GLN A 121 11.16 10.60 -11.11
C GLN A 121 9.94 11.45 -11.50
N ILE A 122 10.09 12.45 -12.37
CA ILE A 122 8.99 13.34 -12.75
C ILE A 122 8.24 12.80 -13.97
N GLY A 123 8.95 12.45 -15.01
CA GLY A 123 8.39 12.08 -16.32
C GLY A 123 7.70 10.71 -16.31
N PHE A 124 8.04 9.84 -15.37
CA PHE A 124 7.39 8.54 -15.23
C PHE A 124 6.75 8.35 -13.85
N ILE A 125 7.53 8.39 -12.76
CA ILE A 125 7.05 8.07 -11.42
C ILE A 125 5.90 8.99 -11.00
N LEU A 126 6.13 10.30 -10.99
CA LEU A 126 5.13 11.30 -10.59
C LEU A 126 3.86 11.23 -11.45
N TRP A 127 4.01 11.17 -12.78
CA TRP A 127 2.88 11.10 -13.69
C TRP A 127 2.03 9.83 -13.46
N ASN A 128 2.69 8.66 -13.29
CA ASN A 128 1.97 7.42 -12.99
C ASN A 128 1.28 7.44 -11.63
N MET A 129 1.83 8.11 -10.62
CA MET A 129 1.15 8.26 -9.33
C MET A 129 -0.23 8.93 -9.48
N PHE A 130 -0.34 9.94 -10.33
CA PHE A 130 -1.63 10.57 -10.62
C PHE A 130 -2.58 9.64 -11.38
N THR A 131 -2.08 9.02 -12.43
CA THR A 131 -2.93 8.28 -13.37
C THR A 131 -3.31 6.90 -12.83
N SER A 132 -2.40 6.15 -12.22
CA SER A 132 -2.70 4.83 -11.67
C SER A 132 -3.66 4.91 -10.47
N ALA A 133 -3.55 5.96 -9.65
CA ALA A 133 -4.51 6.22 -8.58
C ALA A 133 -5.90 6.56 -9.13
N ALA A 134 -5.95 7.38 -10.21
CA ALA A 134 -7.21 7.75 -10.83
C ALA A 134 -7.93 6.56 -11.48
N VAL A 135 -7.21 5.55 -11.99
CA VAL A 135 -7.81 4.31 -12.52
C VAL A 135 -8.73 3.65 -11.49
N GLY A 136 -8.27 3.43 -10.26
CA GLY A 136 -9.09 2.80 -9.23
C GLY A 136 -10.33 3.62 -8.87
N PHE A 137 -10.20 4.93 -8.86
CA PHE A 137 -11.31 5.86 -8.64
C PHE A 137 -12.36 5.78 -9.76
N CYS A 138 -11.92 5.76 -11.02
CA CYS A 138 -12.78 5.61 -12.21
C CYS A 138 -13.54 4.28 -12.18
N VAL A 139 -12.88 3.19 -11.78
CA VAL A 139 -13.50 1.87 -11.62
C VAL A 139 -14.64 1.90 -10.61
N LEU A 140 -14.43 2.52 -9.44
CA LEU A 140 -15.50 2.66 -8.46
C LEU A 140 -16.68 3.48 -9.01
N ALA A 141 -16.42 4.58 -9.69
CA ALA A 141 -17.47 5.39 -10.29
C ALA A 141 -18.28 4.63 -11.34
N ALA A 142 -17.62 3.84 -12.19
CA ALA A 142 -18.28 2.98 -13.17
C ALA A 142 -19.17 1.92 -12.49
N ILE A 143 -18.66 1.26 -11.43
CA ILE A 143 -19.43 0.29 -10.64
C ILE A 143 -20.65 0.94 -9.99
N ILE A 144 -20.52 2.13 -9.40
CA ILE A 144 -21.65 2.86 -8.80
C ILE A 144 -22.74 3.14 -9.86
N ARG A 145 -22.34 3.57 -11.06
CA ARG A 145 -23.30 3.78 -12.17
C ARG A 145 -24.02 2.49 -12.57
N GLY A 146 -23.29 1.36 -12.63
CA GLY A 146 -23.89 0.05 -12.86
C GLY A 146 -24.86 -0.37 -11.75
N LEU A 147 -24.51 -0.19 -10.49
CA LEU A 147 -25.38 -0.48 -9.34
C LEU A 147 -26.64 0.40 -9.34
N ARG A 148 -26.50 1.65 -9.76
CA ARG A 148 -27.61 2.61 -9.92
C ARG A 148 -28.50 2.29 -11.12
N SER A 149 -28.11 1.36 -11.99
CA SER A 149 -28.78 0.99 -13.25
C SER A 149 -28.79 2.12 -14.27
N ASP A 150 -27.73 2.87 -14.36
CA ASP A 150 -27.53 3.84 -15.42
C ASP A 150 -27.42 3.11 -16.77
N SER A 151 -27.75 3.79 -17.87
CA SER A 151 -27.70 3.22 -19.22
C SER A 151 -26.28 2.89 -19.72
N HIS A 152 -25.26 3.44 -19.06
CA HIS A 152 -23.85 3.26 -19.39
C HIS A 152 -22.95 3.37 -18.16
N MET A 153 -21.69 2.91 -18.25
CA MET A 153 -20.70 2.97 -17.15
C MET A 153 -20.00 4.33 -17.03
N GLY A 154 -20.23 5.25 -17.95
CA GLY A 154 -19.55 6.54 -18.06
C GLY A 154 -18.62 6.60 -19.27
N ASN A 155 -17.57 7.41 -19.17
CA ASN A 155 -16.47 7.48 -20.14
C ASN A 155 -15.16 7.49 -19.39
N PHE A 156 -14.30 6.50 -19.63
CA PHE A 156 -13.06 6.30 -18.88
C PHE A 156 -12.11 7.52 -18.96
N TYR A 157 -11.89 8.05 -20.16
CA TYR A 157 -10.94 9.18 -20.32
C TYR A 157 -11.44 10.46 -19.67
N LYS A 158 -12.74 10.71 -19.75
CA LYS A 158 -13.37 11.84 -19.08
C LYS A 158 -13.36 11.70 -17.56
N ASP A 159 -13.62 10.50 -17.05
CA ASP A 159 -13.53 10.21 -15.62
C ASP A 159 -12.08 10.39 -15.11
N MET A 160 -11.09 9.90 -15.87
CA MET A 160 -9.66 10.11 -15.58
C MET A 160 -9.30 11.60 -15.49
N TRP A 161 -9.73 12.38 -16.48
CA TRP A 161 -9.54 13.83 -16.48
C TRP A 161 -10.13 14.49 -15.25
N ARG A 162 -11.36 14.14 -14.91
CA ARG A 162 -12.07 14.68 -13.74
C ARG A 162 -11.33 14.42 -12.44
N VAL A 163 -10.90 13.18 -12.23
CA VAL A 163 -10.19 12.79 -11.01
C VAL A 163 -8.83 13.49 -10.91
N VAL A 164 -8.05 13.47 -11.99
CA VAL A 164 -6.70 14.06 -11.97
C VAL A 164 -6.79 15.57 -11.81
N VAL A 165 -7.58 16.26 -12.65
CA VAL A 165 -7.55 17.73 -12.74
C VAL A 165 -8.35 18.40 -11.63
N TYR A 166 -9.48 17.82 -11.22
CA TYR A 166 -10.35 18.48 -10.24
C TYR A 166 -10.23 17.89 -8.82
N ALA A 167 -9.69 16.68 -8.66
CA ALA A 167 -9.50 16.10 -7.33
C ALA A 167 -8.03 16.07 -6.91
N PHE A 168 -7.14 15.42 -7.67
CA PHE A 168 -5.76 15.22 -7.21
C PHE A 168 -4.88 16.46 -7.32
N ILE A 169 -4.84 17.13 -8.47
CA ILE A 169 -3.93 18.29 -8.68
C ILE A 169 -4.18 19.41 -7.67
N PRO A 170 -5.42 19.89 -7.43
CA PRO A 170 -5.63 21.00 -6.50
C PRO A 170 -5.17 20.70 -5.08
N VAL A 171 -5.49 19.49 -4.59
CA VAL A 171 -5.10 19.07 -3.24
C VAL A 171 -3.58 18.85 -3.15
N SER A 172 -2.98 18.24 -4.19
CA SER A 172 -1.53 18.03 -4.25
C SER A 172 -0.75 19.34 -4.25
N LEU A 173 -1.21 20.35 -4.94
CA LEU A 173 -0.56 21.68 -4.95
C LEU A 173 -0.57 22.32 -3.56
N VAL A 174 -1.72 22.30 -2.87
CA VAL A 174 -1.83 22.83 -1.51
C VAL A 174 -0.92 22.08 -0.56
N MET A 175 -0.96 20.75 -0.59
CA MET A 175 -0.14 19.91 0.28
C MET A 175 1.35 20.03 -0.04
N GLY A 176 1.73 20.17 -1.31
CA GLY A 176 3.12 20.38 -1.71
C GLY A 176 3.70 21.66 -1.13
N VAL A 177 2.94 22.76 -1.15
CA VAL A 177 3.35 24.02 -0.52
C VAL A 177 3.50 23.88 1.00
N LEU A 178 2.57 23.19 1.67
CA LEU A 178 2.65 22.95 3.11
C LEU A 178 3.86 22.09 3.49
N LEU A 179 4.16 21.06 2.70
CA LEU A 179 5.29 20.17 2.95
C LEU A 179 6.63 20.83 2.63
N MET A 180 6.71 21.67 1.59
CA MET A 180 7.89 22.52 1.35
C MET A 180 8.15 23.49 2.51
N ALA A 181 7.09 24.09 3.04
CA ALA A 181 7.20 24.99 4.19
C ALA A 181 7.69 24.27 5.46
N ASP A 182 7.44 22.95 5.55
CA ASP A 182 7.90 22.10 6.65
C ASP A 182 9.32 21.52 6.44
N GLY A 183 9.97 21.82 5.29
CA GLY A 183 11.37 21.47 5.04
C GLY A 183 11.63 20.40 3.99
N GLN A 184 10.62 19.94 3.23
CA GLN A 184 10.87 19.04 2.11
C GLN A 184 11.58 19.78 0.96
N PRO A 185 12.67 19.19 0.39
CA PRO A 185 13.38 19.83 -0.70
C PRO A 185 12.56 19.83 -2.00
N MET A 186 12.73 20.90 -2.78
CA MET A 186 12.19 21.05 -4.12
C MET A 186 13.24 21.72 -5.01
N THR A 187 14.07 20.93 -5.65
CA THR A 187 15.15 21.39 -6.52
C THR A 187 15.41 20.39 -7.63
N PHE A 188 16.05 20.85 -8.71
CA PHE A 188 16.58 19.99 -9.78
C PHE A 188 18.10 19.85 -9.71
N GLU A 189 18.73 20.38 -8.67
CA GLU A 189 20.16 20.20 -8.43
C GLU A 189 20.45 18.77 -7.96
N GLY A 190 21.62 18.25 -8.32
CA GLY A 190 22.11 16.96 -7.87
C GLY A 190 22.52 16.94 -6.40
N GLN A 191 23.23 15.88 -6.02
CA GLN A 191 23.74 15.69 -4.67
C GLN A 191 24.66 16.84 -4.23
N ALA A 192 24.49 17.28 -2.99
CA ALA A 192 25.42 18.24 -2.38
C ALA A 192 26.55 17.49 -1.68
N GLN A 193 27.79 17.85 -1.97
CA GLN A 193 28.97 17.36 -1.28
C GLN A 193 29.24 18.24 -0.06
N VAL A 194 29.29 17.64 1.11
CA VAL A 194 29.50 18.34 2.38
C VAL A 194 30.66 17.69 3.13
N THR A 195 31.57 18.52 3.64
CA THR A 195 32.64 18.04 4.54
C THR A 195 32.05 17.77 5.91
N THR A 196 32.28 16.58 6.44
CA THR A 196 31.87 16.23 7.80
C THR A 196 32.70 16.99 8.84
N LEU A 197 32.07 17.34 9.97
CA LEU A 197 32.80 18.00 11.08
C LEU A 197 33.82 17.07 11.72
N GLU A 198 33.53 15.77 11.75
CA GLU A 198 34.44 14.71 12.19
C GLU A 198 35.26 14.23 10.98
N GLU A 199 36.57 14.45 11.01
CA GLU A 199 37.47 14.02 9.93
C GLU A 199 37.44 12.50 9.76
N GLY A 200 37.23 12.05 8.53
CA GLY A 200 37.22 10.62 8.19
C GLY A 200 35.96 9.86 8.58
N ALA A 201 34.90 10.53 9.09
CA ALA A 201 33.62 9.88 9.42
C ALA A 201 33.01 9.11 8.25
N MET A 202 33.28 9.54 7.00
CA MET A 202 32.83 8.87 5.76
C MET A 202 33.97 8.03 5.11
N GLY A 203 35.02 7.69 5.87
CA GLY A 203 36.20 7.03 5.37
C GLY A 203 37.14 7.97 4.63
N THR A 204 38.22 7.39 4.08
CA THR A 204 39.28 8.12 3.37
C THR A 204 39.37 7.64 1.94
N ALA A 205 39.45 8.57 1.00
CA ALA A 205 39.68 8.26 -0.40
C ALA A 205 41.10 7.72 -0.64
N PRO A 206 41.37 7.05 -1.76
CA PRO A 206 42.71 6.52 -2.09
C PRO A 206 43.81 7.58 -2.12
N ASP A 207 43.46 8.85 -2.32
CA ASP A 207 44.37 10.00 -2.29
C ASP A 207 44.67 10.52 -0.87
N GLY A 208 44.14 9.87 0.16
CA GLY A 208 44.34 10.24 1.57
C GLY A 208 43.42 11.35 2.09
N LYS A 209 42.49 11.87 1.28
CA LYS A 209 41.53 12.89 1.72
C LYS A 209 40.28 12.27 2.33
N PRO A 210 39.66 12.92 3.31
CA PRO A 210 38.34 12.50 3.82
C PRO A 210 37.30 12.47 2.69
N ASN A 211 36.52 11.40 2.62
CA ASN A 211 35.38 11.35 1.71
C ASN A 211 34.32 12.37 2.15
N PRO A 212 33.74 13.13 1.22
CA PRO A 212 32.63 14.01 1.54
C PRO A 212 31.36 13.19 1.81
N GLN A 213 30.50 13.71 2.67
CA GLN A 213 29.15 13.22 2.79
C GLN A 213 28.33 13.69 1.58
N MET A 214 27.62 12.77 0.94
CA MET A 214 26.74 13.08 -0.19
C MET A 214 25.31 13.26 0.34
N ILE A 215 24.76 14.48 0.22
CA ILE A 215 23.38 14.78 0.59
C ILE A 215 22.54 14.80 -0.68
N VAL A 216 21.68 13.81 -0.82
CA VAL A 216 20.77 13.71 -1.98
C VAL A 216 19.69 14.78 -1.88
N ARG A 217 19.45 15.46 -2.99
CA ARG A 217 18.42 16.48 -3.17
C ARG A 217 17.61 16.16 -4.42
N GLY A 218 16.44 16.76 -4.53
CA GLY A 218 15.61 16.56 -5.73
C GLY A 218 14.23 17.18 -5.61
N PRO A 219 13.32 16.89 -6.55
CA PRO A 219 11.96 17.43 -6.59
C PRO A 219 11.02 16.65 -5.64
N VAL A 220 11.42 16.46 -4.38
CA VAL A 220 10.75 15.61 -3.40
C VAL A 220 9.33 16.11 -3.11
N ALA A 221 9.19 17.42 -2.84
CA ALA A 221 7.89 18.02 -2.51
C ALA A 221 6.86 17.99 -3.64
N ALA A 222 7.26 17.75 -4.89
CA ALA A 222 6.33 17.54 -5.99
C ALA A 222 5.72 16.12 -5.95
N ILE A 223 6.47 15.14 -5.45
CA ILE A 223 6.09 13.72 -5.44
C ILE A 223 5.27 13.38 -4.20
N MET A 224 5.66 13.88 -3.04
CA MET A 224 5.10 13.48 -1.75
C MET A 224 3.58 13.66 -1.62
N PRO A 225 2.96 14.75 -2.08
CA PRO A 225 1.51 14.89 -1.97
C PRO A 225 0.75 13.77 -2.66
N ILE A 226 1.03 13.52 -3.93
CA ILE A 226 0.31 12.50 -4.69
C ILE A 226 0.70 11.07 -4.27
N LYS A 227 1.95 10.84 -3.84
CA LYS A 227 2.37 9.58 -3.22
C LYS A 227 1.38 9.12 -2.14
N HIS A 228 0.93 10.04 -1.30
CA HIS A 228 0.02 9.78 -0.20
C HIS A 228 -1.45 9.92 -0.60
N LEU A 229 -1.84 11.01 -1.26
CA LEU A 229 -3.21 11.21 -1.76
C LEU A 229 -3.63 10.12 -2.75
N GLY A 230 -2.72 9.64 -3.60
CA GLY A 230 -2.91 8.54 -4.54
C GLY A 230 -2.84 7.15 -3.90
N THR A 231 -2.56 7.02 -2.60
CA THR A 231 -2.20 5.74 -1.95
C THR A 231 -1.22 4.94 -2.83
N ASN A 232 -0.16 5.62 -3.28
CA ASN A 232 0.87 5.06 -4.15
C ASN A 232 1.97 4.37 -3.33
N GLY A 233 2.52 5.09 -2.34
CA GLY A 233 3.47 4.56 -1.36
C GLY A 233 4.93 4.63 -1.74
N GLY A 234 5.30 4.33 -2.98
CA GLY A 234 6.68 4.46 -3.45
C GLY A 234 7.16 5.90 -3.37
N GLY A 235 8.41 6.13 -2.96
CA GLY A 235 8.96 7.43 -2.68
C GLY A 235 10.15 7.83 -3.52
N PHE A 236 10.64 9.04 -3.27
CA PHE A 236 11.87 9.54 -3.83
C PHE A 236 13.08 8.83 -3.21
N PHE A 237 13.06 8.63 -1.87
CA PHE A 237 14.12 7.95 -1.13
C PHE A 237 13.81 6.47 -0.91
N GLY A 238 14.86 5.63 -0.92
CA GLY A 238 14.74 4.21 -0.60
C GLY A 238 14.20 3.96 0.80
N ALA A 239 14.60 4.79 1.79
CA ALA A 239 14.05 4.76 3.15
C ALA A 239 12.59 5.28 3.24
N ASN A 240 12.00 5.68 2.13
CA ASN A 240 10.61 6.13 2.02
C ASN A 240 10.30 7.28 3.00
N SER A 241 9.09 7.34 3.58
CA SER A 241 8.70 8.40 4.52
C SER A 241 9.30 8.26 5.94
N ALA A 242 10.23 7.32 6.15
CA ALA A 242 11.16 7.34 7.26
C ALA A 242 12.29 8.37 7.02
N HIS A 243 12.64 8.67 5.76
CA HIS A 243 13.69 9.63 5.44
C HIS A 243 13.33 11.06 5.88
N PRO A 244 14.25 11.80 6.55
CA PRO A 244 13.96 13.16 7.03
C PRO A 244 13.53 14.16 5.94
N TYR A 245 13.99 13.98 4.70
CA TYR A 245 13.63 14.87 3.60
C TYR A 245 12.27 14.53 2.95
N GLU A 246 11.70 13.36 3.22
CA GLU A 246 10.31 13.06 2.86
C GLU A 246 9.32 13.39 3.98
N ASN A 247 9.78 13.32 5.23
CA ASN A 247 8.93 13.48 6.41
C ASN A 247 9.73 14.11 7.56
N PRO A 248 10.01 15.41 7.47
CA PRO A 248 10.96 16.07 8.37
C PRO A 248 10.48 16.18 9.83
N THR A 249 9.19 16.39 10.05
CA THR A 249 8.65 16.70 11.38
C THR A 249 7.42 15.90 11.75
N ALA A 250 6.97 15.99 12.99
CA ALA A 250 5.69 15.41 13.41
C ALA A 250 4.49 16.05 12.69
N TRP A 251 4.62 17.30 12.21
CA TRP A 251 3.59 17.98 11.42
C TRP A 251 3.49 17.39 10.02
N SER A 252 4.61 17.20 9.31
CA SER A 252 4.60 16.50 8.02
C SER A 252 4.08 15.08 8.17
N ASN A 253 4.41 14.37 9.25
CA ASN A 253 3.87 13.03 9.53
C ASN A 253 2.35 13.04 9.71
N PHE A 254 1.80 14.04 10.41
CA PHE A 254 0.35 14.21 10.52
C PHE A 254 -0.31 14.46 9.15
N LEU A 255 0.26 15.39 8.34
CA LEU A 255 -0.24 15.68 6.99
C LEU A 255 -0.16 14.46 6.07
N THR A 256 0.91 13.70 6.16
CA THR A 256 1.10 12.45 5.42
C THR A 256 0.01 11.44 5.74
N CYS A 257 -0.23 11.17 7.02
CA CYS A 257 -1.29 10.25 7.46
C CYS A 257 -2.69 10.73 7.01
N LEU A 258 -2.95 12.03 7.11
CA LEU A 258 -4.20 12.62 6.63
C LEU A 258 -4.37 12.42 5.12
N ASN A 259 -3.32 12.66 4.34
CA ASN A 259 -3.34 12.47 2.88
C ASN A 259 -3.59 11.01 2.48
N ILE A 260 -3.02 10.07 3.21
CA ILE A 260 -3.23 8.63 2.98
C ILE A 260 -4.71 8.25 3.17
N LEU A 261 -5.35 8.73 4.23
CA LEU A 261 -6.69 8.33 4.64
C LEU A 261 -7.83 9.11 3.95
N ILE A 262 -7.62 10.38 3.58
CA ILE A 262 -8.72 11.29 3.21
C ILE A 262 -9.53 10.82 2.01
N PHE A 263 -8.88 10.36 0.93
CA PHE A 263 -9.61 9.88 -0.24
C PHE A 263 -10.32 8.54 0.02
N PRO A 264 -9.68 7.49 0.57
CA PRO A 264 -10.37 6.23 0.83
C PRO A 264 -11.66 6.38 1.64
N LEU A 265 -11.62 7.17 2.72
CA LEU A 265 -12.82 7.42 3.53
C LEU A 265 -13.86 8.24 2.76
N SER A 266 -13.42 9.27 2.03
CA SER A 266 -14.31 10.11 1.24
C SER A 266 -15.01 9.36 0.10
N LEU A 267 -14.39 8.32 -0.45
CA LEU A 267 -14.97 7.50 -1.51
C LEU A 267 -16.15 6.66 -1.04
N ILE A 268 -16.21 6.28 0.23
CA ILE A 268 -17.38 5.61 0.81
C ILE A 268 -18.55 6.60 0.91
N VAL A 269 -18.26 7.85 1.31
CA VAL A 269 -19.28 8.92 1.33
C VAL A 269 -19.73 9.23 -0.10
N MET A 270 -18.81 9.33 -1.07
CA MET A 270 -19.13 9.49 -2.49
C MET A 270 -20.06 8.38 -2.99
N PHE A 271 -19.78 7.12 -2.65
CA PHE A 271 -20.63 5.97 -2.97
C PHE A 271 -22.05 6.20 -2.45
N GLY A 272 -22.22 6.60 -1.17
CA GLY A 272 -23.53 6.85 -0.58
C GLY A 272 -24.29 7.99 -1.25
N VAL A 273 -23.61 9.07 -1.61
CA VAL A 273 -24.21 10.23 -2.31
C VAL A 273 -24.64 9.88 -3.72
N MET A 274 -23.75 9.23 -4.51
CA MET A 274 -24.02 8.85 -5.88
C MET A 274 -25.12 7.78 -5.97
N LEU A 275 -25.12 6.80 -5.06
CA LEU A 275 -26.14 5.75 -4.98
C LEU A 275 -27.49 6.26 -4.40
N LYS A 276 -27.51 7.49 -3.84
CA LYS A 276 -28.66 8.06 -3.12
C LYS A 276 -29.12 7.20 -1.94
N ASN A 277 -28.19 6.46 -1.33
CA ASN A 277 -28.43 5.61 -0.17
C ASN A 277 -27.32 5.79 0.89
N MET A 278 -27.37 6.90 1.59
CA MET A 278 -26.37 7.24 2.59
C MET A 278 -26.41 6.28 3.80
N ARG A 279 -27.60 5.76 4.19
CA ARG A 279 -27.70 4.82 5.32
C ARG A 279 -26.91 3.55 5.05
N HIS A 280 -27.05 2.99 3.85
CA HIS A 280 -26.27 1.83 3.43
C HIS A 280 -24.75 2.11 3.41
N ALA A 281 -24.34 3.23 2.85
CA ALA A 281 -22.94 3.64 2.88
C ALA A 281 -22.38 3.82 4.29
N MET A 282 -23.19 4.34 5.23
CA MET A 282 -22.78 4.49 6.63
C MET A 282 -22.61 3.16 7.36
N VAL A 283 -23.40 2.13 7.03
CA VAL A 283 -23.16 0.77 7.56
C VAL A 283 -21.80 0.26 7.12
N ILE A 284 -21.47 0.37 5.82
CA ILE A 284 -20.16 -0.02 5.28
C ILE A 284 -19.03 0.81 5.92
N TYR A 285 -19.21 2.13 6.01
CA TYR A 285 -18.25 3.04 6.63
C TYR A 285 -17.96 2.63 8.07
N SER A 286 -18.99 2.31 8.84
CA SER A 286 -18.85 1.90 10.24
C SER A 286 -18.12 0.57 10.38
N VAL A 287 -18.40 -0.42 9.52
CA VAL A 287 -17.69 -1.71 9.52
C VAL A 287 -16.21 -1.52 9.19
N MET A 288 -15.89 -0.77 8.13
CA MET A 288 -14.49 -0.48 7.77
C MET A 288 -13.77 0.28 8.89
N THR A 289 -14.43 1.28 9.49
CA THR A 289 -13.83 2.08 10.58
C THR A 289 -13.58 1.22 11.82
N LEU A 290 -14.50 0.34 12.17
CA LEU A 290 -14.33 -0.58 13.31
C LEU A 290 -13.13 -1.52 13.09
N MET A 291 -13.02 -2.10 11.89
CA MET A 291 -11.88 -2.96 11.54
C MET A 291 -10.56 -2.19 11.60
N PHE A 292 -10.53 -0.98 11.05
CA PHE A 292 -9.34 -0.11 11.09
C PHE A 292 -8.92 0.24 12.51
N LEU A 293 -9.88 0.63 13.38
CA LEU A 293 -9.60 0.93 14.78
C LEU A 293 -9.05 -0.30 15.52
N ALA A 294 -9.60 -1.48 15.27
CA ALA A 294 -9.09 -2.73 15.84
C ALA A 294 -7.65 -3.00 15.42
N MET A 295 -7.33 -2.80 14.13
CA MET A 295 -5.96 -2.96 13.61
C MET A 295 -5.00 -1.94 14.22
N ALA A 296 -5.38 -0.67 14.30
CA ALA A 296 -4.53 0.39 14.86
C ALA A 296 -4.25 0.17 16.36
N VAL A 297 -5.28 -0.19 17.13
CA VAL A 297 -5.13 -0.51 18.55
C VAL A 297 -4.25 -1.74 18.75
N TRP A 298 -4.45 -2.79 17.95
CA TRP A 298 -3.64 -4.01 17.99
C TRP A 298 -2.17 -3.72 17.70
N SER A 299 -1.90 -2.96 16.65
CA SER A 299 -0.53 -2.58 16.27
C SER A 299 0.18 -1.79 17.37
N ILE A 300 -0.49 -0.75 17.91
CA ILE A 300 0.07 0.06 19.01
C ILE A 300 0.26 -0.79 20.27
N TYR A 301 -0.68 -1.67 20.59
CA TYR A 301 -0.60 -2.51 21.77
C TYR A 301 0.62 -3.44 21.71
N TRP A 302 0.80 -4.16 20.60
CA TRP A 302 1.87 -5.16 20.50
C TRP A 302 3.25 -4.58 20.13
N ASP A 303 3.32 -3.39 19.56
CA ASP A 303 4.60 -2.77 19.20
C ASP A 303 5.05 -1.68 20.19
N THR A 304 4.13 -0.75 20.52
CA THR A 304 4.47 0.42 21.33
C THR A 304 4.38 0.13 22.84
N LEU A 305 3.47 -0.76 23.27
CA LEU A 305 3.29 -1.08 24.69
C LEU A 305 4.04 -2.35 25.13
N HIS A 306 4.68 -3.04 24.19
CA HIS A 306 5.51 -4.20 24.48
C HIS A 306 6.94 -3.97 23.99
N PRO A 307 7.96 -4.36 24.78
CA PRO A 307 9.35 -4.28 24.34
C PRO A 307 9.61 -5.25 23.18
N ASN A 308 10.70 -5.04 22.46
CA ASN A 308 11.17 -6.00 21.48
C ASN A 308 11.50 -7.34 22.18
N PRO A 309 10.86 -8.46 21.80
CA PRO A 309 11.12 -9.77 22.39
C PRO A 309 12.60 -10.18 22.29
N GLY A 310 13.29 -9.77 21.24
CA GLY A 310 14.72 -9.99 21.05
C GLY A 310 15.59 -9.40 22.16
N LEU A 311 15.14 -8.30 22.76
CA LEU A 311 15.86 -7.66 23.87
C LEU A 311 15.50 -8.24 25.26
N THR A 312 14.34 -8.87 25.38
CA THR A 312 13.79 -9.29 26.69
C THR A 312 13.78 -10.80 26.89
N ALA A 313 13.74 -11.59 25.83
CA ALA A 313 13.62 -13.06 25.90
C ALA A 313 14.95 -13.79 26.10
N HIS A 314 16.10 -13.10 26.14
CA HIS A 314 17.39 -13.75 26.34
C HIS A 314 17.55 -14.21 27.77
N GLY A 315 17.30 -15.49 27.99
CA GLY A 315 17.98 -16.22 29.05
C GLY A 315 19.50 -16.16 28.83
N LYS A 316 20.26 -16.35 29.89
CA LYS A 316 21.73 -16.44 29.83
C LYS A 316 22.14 -17.44 28.73
N GLN A 317 22.66 -16.94 27.62
CA GLN A 317 23.27 -17.78 26.60
C GLN A 317 24.76 -17.90 26.84
N THR A 318 25.27 -19.11 26.83
CA THR A 318 26.69 -19.38 26.92
C THR A 318 27.25 -19.64 25.53
N TYR A 319 28.24 -18.84 25.15
CA TYR A 319 28.95 -19.01 23.87
C TYR A 319 30.34 -19.56 24.13
N ASN A 320 30.74 -20.54 23.33
CA ASN A 320 32.13 -21.02 23.31
C ASN A 320 32.93 -20.18 22.31
N VAL A 321 33.75 -19.28 22.82
CA VAL A 321 34.66 -18.47 22.02
C VAL A 321 36.01 -19.14 21.93
N SER A 322 36.66 -19.08 20.77
CA SER A 322 38.03 -19.53 20.60
C SER A 322 38.95 -18.65 21.44
N ASP A 323 39.63 -19.25 22.43
CA ASP A 323 40.60 -18.58 23.28
C ASP A 323 41.87 -19.45 23.34
N PRO A 324 42.95 -19.05 22.61
CA PRO A 324 44.20 -19.81 22.57
C PRO A 324 44.87 -19.95 23.92
N THR A 325 44.49 -19.13 24.91
CA THR A 325 45.09 -19.16 26.25
C THR A 325 44.31 -20.03 27.27
N ALA A 326 43.11 -20.47 26.87
CA ALA A 326 42.27 -21.31 27.73
C ALA A 326 42.58 -22.82 27.54
N PRO A 327 42.46 -23.62 28.62
CA PRO A 327 42.59 -25.06 28.50
C PRO A 327 41.59 -25.63 27.48
N GLY A 328 42.10 -26.24 26.39
CA GLY A 328 41.26 -26.74 25.30
C GLY A 328 40.95 -25.73 24.19
N GLY A 329 41.54 -24.54 24.22
CA GLY A 329 41.43 -23.55 23.14
C GLY A 329 40.06 -22.88 23.03
N LYS A 330 39.17 -23.09 24.01
CA LYS A 330 37.83 -22.51 24.05
C LYS A 330 37.53 -21.94 25.44
N ARG A 331 36.92 -20.78 25.46
CA ARG A 331 36.41 -20.14 26.66
C ARG A 331 34.88 -19.99 26.53
N THR A 332 34.17 -20.45 27.52
CA THR A 332 32.75 -20.22 27.63
C THR A 332 32.50 -18.81 28.17
N ILE A 333 31.88 -17.96 27.40
CA ILE A 333 31.44 -16.64 27.85
C ILE A 333 29.94 -16.73 28.09
N GLU A 334 29.49 -16.38 29.27
CA GLU A 334 28.09 -16.02 29.46
C GLU A 334 27.90 -14.72 28.67
N SER A 335 26.96 -14.70 27.72
CA SER A 335 26.51 -13.45 27.10
C SER A 335 26.26 -12.48 28.24
N PRO A 336 26.94 -11.33 28.30
CA PRO A 336 26.52 -10.30 29.22
C PRO A 336 25.05 -10.05 28.84
N MET A 337 24.16 -10.31 29.78
CA MET A 337 22.78 -9.92 29.63
C MET A 337 22.82 -8.44 29.28
N VAL A 338 22.36 -8.10 28.04
CA VAL A 338 22.02 -6.72 27.71
C VAL A 338 20.97 -6.20 28.72
N ALA A 339 20.31 -7.09 29.42
CA ALA A 339 19.48 -6.89 30.60
C ALA A 339 20.17 -6.21 31.82
N GLY A 340 21.47 -5.97 31.80
CA GLY A 340 22.12 -5.09 32.78
C GLY A 340 22.06 -3.62 32.38
N LEU A 341 21.73 -3.28 31.18
CA LEU A 341 21.39 -1.92 30.80
C LEU A 341 19.93 -1.66 31.20
N PRO A 342 19.64 -0.53 31.88
CA PRO A 342 18.27 -0.14 32.12
C PRO A 342 17.62 0.17 30.76
N VAL A 343 17.10 -0.87 30.12
CA VAL A 343 16.24 -0.72 28.93
C VAL A 343 14.95 -0.16 29.48
N ASP A 344 14.59 1.05 29.05
CA ASP A 344 13.31 1.63 29.38
C ASP A 344 12.20 0.85 28.65
N GLN A 345 11.70 -0.17 29.32
CA GLN A 345 10.64 -1.05 28.81
C GLN A 345 9.32 -0.30 28.56
N GLU A 346 9.17 0.90 29.14
CA GLU A 346 7.99 1.74 28.96
C GLU A 346 7.92 2.37 27.56
N LEU A 347 9.04 2.45 26.84
CA LEU A 347 9.09 2.99 25.48
C LEU A 347 8.67 1.98 24.39
N GLY A 348 8.51 0.69 24.74
CA GLY A 348 8.15 -0.36 23.79
C GLY A 348 9.26 -0.71 22.81
N ASN A 349 8.88 -1.16 21.61
CA ASN A 349 9.80 -1.51 20.55
C ASN A 349 10.28 -0.26 19.79
N LEU A 350 11.54 0.11 19.95
CA LEU A 350 12.16 1.25 19.27
C LEU A 350 12.99 0.86 18.03
N GLU A 351 13.17 -0.45 17.78
CA GLU A 351 13.89 -0.91 16.60
C GLU A 351 13.20 -0.45 15.32
N GLY A 352 13.97 0.07 14.38
CA GLY A 352 13.46 0.56 13.09
C GLY A 352 12.47 1.72 13.17
N LYS A 353 12.39 2.42 14.30
CA LYS A 353 11.47 3.54 14.52
C LYS A 353 12.17 4.90 14.37
N GLU A 354 11.40 5.86 13.85
CA GLU A 354 11.82 7.25 13.75
C GLU A 354 11.35 8.03 15.00
N LEU A 355 12.24 8.21 15.95
CA LEU A 355 11.92 8.78 17.27
C LEU A 355 11.39 10.22 17.22
N ARG A 356 11.71 10.98 16.15
CA ARG A 356 11.20 12.35 15.94
C ARG A 356 9.68 12.44 15.81
N PHE A 357 8.99 11.32 15.50
CA PHE A 357 7.52 11.27 15.39
C PHE A 357 6.84 10.79 16.67
N GLY A 358 7.60 10.25 17.62
CA GLY A 358 7.09 9.62 18.83
C GLY A 358 6.91 8.10 18.69
N THR A 359 6.82 7.42 19.83
CA THR A 359 6.90 5.96 19.92
C THR A 359 5.77 5.19 19.24
N SER A 360 4.55 5.76 19.17
CA SER A 360 3.40 5.11 18.54
C SER A 360 3.21 5.45 17.05
N ALA A 361 4.04 6.35 16.51
CA ALA A 361 3.85 6.82 15.14
C ALA A 361 4.10 5.71 14.12
N GLY A 362 5.12 4.87 14.30
CA GLY A 362 5.43 3.74 13.44
C GLY A 362 4.30 2.72 13.39
N ALA A 363 3.87 2.22 14.55
CA ALA A 363 2.77 1.26 14.66
C ALA A 363 1.45 1.79 14.08
N THR A 364 1.16 3.08 14.30
CA THR A 364 -0.02 3.75 13.73
C THR A 364 0.08 3.85 12.21
N PHE A 365 1.24 4.24 11.69
CA PHE A 365 1.45 4.40 10.26
C PHE A 365 1.38 3.05 9.53
N ALA A 366 1.94 1.99 10.10
CA ALA A 366 1.87 0.63 9.57
C ALA A 366 0.41 0.16 9.42
N ALA A 367 -0.45 0.44 10.41
CA ALA A 367 -1.87 0.16 10.32
C ALA A 367 -2.58 1.02 9.25
N ILE A 368 -2.26 2.32 9.18
CA ILE A 368 -2.85 3.24 8.18
C ILE A 368 -2.48 2.81 6.76
N THR A 369 -1.20 2.64 6.48
CA THR A 369 -0.69 2.43 5.13
C THR A 369 -1.20 1.11 4.52
N THR A 370 -1.36 0.08 5.34
CA THR A 370 -1.83 -1.22 4.85
C THR A 370 -3.36 -1.36 4.84
N ALA A 371 -4.08 -0.68 5.74
CA ALA A 371 -5.53 -0.59 5.68
C ALA A 371 -6.04 0.05 4.38
N VAL A 372 -5.28 0.98 3.80
CA VAL A 372 -5.60 1.65 2.53
C VAL A 372 -4.74 1.18 1.36
N THR A 373 -3.93 0.14 1.53
CA THR A 373 -2.99 -0.36 0.52
C THR A 373 -2.15 0.78 -0.12
N CYS A 374 -1.52 1.62 0.72
CA CYS A 374 -0.69 2.73 0.28
C CYS A 374 0.74 2.29 -0.03
N GLY A 375 1.37 1.58 0.90
CA GLY A 375 2.76 1.14 0.78
C GLY A 375 3.82 2.14 1.29
N SER A 376 3.44 3.36 1.63
CA SER A 376 4.35 4.29 2.30
C SER A 376 4.69 3.80 3.70
N VAL A 377 5.93 3.98 4.15
CA VAL A 377 6.40 3.56 5.47
C VAL A 377 7.13 4.70 6.17
N ASN A 378 6.94 4.85 7.48
CA ASN A 378 7.69 5.77 8.32
C ASN A 378 8.49 5.05 9.43
N CYS A 379 8.50 3.74 9.38
CA CYS A 379 9.32 2.86 10.22
C CYS A 379 9.61 1.59 9.41
N MET A 380 10.59 0.79 9.83
CA MET A 380 10.86 -0.53 9.27
C MET A 380 9.74 -1.48 9.68
N HIS A 381 8.99 -2.03 8.71
CA HIS A 381 7.94 -3.01 9.00
C HIS A 381 8.52 -4.35 9.41
N ASP A 382 9.69 -4.70 8.92
CA ASP A 382 10.45 -5.88 9.30
C ASP A 382 10.82 -5.89 10.80
N SER A 383 11.06 -4.71 11.37
CA SER A 383 11.41 -4.53 12.80
C SER A 383 10.19 -4.37 13.71
N LEU A 384 8.96 -4.59 13.24
CA LEU A 384 7.79 -4.63 14.12
C LEU A 384 7.83 -5.90 14.99
N ASN A 385 7.36 -5.81 16.23
CA ASN A 385 7.16 -7.02 17.02
C ASN A 385 6.29 -8.02 16.27
N PRO A 386 6.51 -9.34 16.39
CA PRO A 386 5.88 -10.34 15.54
C PRO A 386 4.35 -10.22 15.43
N LEU A 387 3.66 -10.07 16.58
CA LEU A 387 2.19 -9.87 16.59
C LEU A 387 1.76 -8.50 16.08
N ALA A 388 2.60 -7.47 16.17
CA ALA A 388 2.35 -6.20 15.53
C ALA A 388 2.49 -6.30 14.01
N GLY A 389 3.45 -7.09 13.51
CA GLY A 389 3.67 -7.38 12.10
C GLY A 389 2.48 -8.09 11.41
N ILE A 390 1.62 -8.77 12.17
CA ILE A 390 0.33 -9.26 11.65
C ILE A 390 -0.57 -8.13 11.14
N THR A 391 -0.50 -6.94 11.74
CA THR A 391 -1.37 -5.81 11.37
C THR A 391 -1.20 -5.40 9.90
N PRO A 392 0.01 -5.06 9.40
CA PRO A 392 0.18 -4.75 8.00
C PRO A 392 -0.19 -5.91 7.08
N MET A 393 0.12 -7.15 7.44
CA MET A 393 -0.29 -8.33 6.65
C MET A 393 -1.81 -8.44 6.58
N THR A 394 -2.53 -8.31 7.71
CA THR A 394 -4.00 -8.38 7.74
C THR A 394 -4.64 -7.29 6.90
N GLY A 395 -4.12 -6.05 6.95
CA GLY A 395 -4.59 -4.97 6.09
C GLY A 395 -4.53 -5.32 4.61
N MET A 396 -3.42 -5.93 4.19
CA MET A 396 -3.20 -6.38 2.81
C MET A 396 -4.04 -7.61 2.46
N TRP A 397 -4.15 -8.61 3.34
CA TRP A 397 -4.93 -9.83 3.09
C TRP A 397 -6.43 -9.57 2.94
N LEU A 398 -7.00 -8.72 3.79
CA LEU A 398 -8.40 -8.33 3.68
C LEU A 398 -8.64 -7.38 2.50
N ASN A 399 -7.72 -6.48 2.23
CA ASN A 399 -7.71 -5.51 1.13
C ASN A 399 -9.05 -4.77 0.94
N CYS A 400 -9.78 -4.57 2.05
CA CYS A 400 -11.10 -3.95 2.05
C CYS A 400 -11.39 -3.10 3.29
N VAL A 401 -10.39 -2.90 4.18
CA VAL A 401 -10.54 -2.07 5.41
C VAL A 401 -10.56 -0.60 5.04
N TYR A 402 -10.60 -0.05 4.13
CA TYR A 402 -10.73 1.12 3.28
C TYR A 402 -10.17 0.80 1.89
N GLY A 403 -9.02 0.10 1.80
CA GLY A 403 -8.30 -0.24 0.57
C GLY A 403 -7.89 0.99 -0.23
N GLY A 404 -7.12 0.82 -1.29
CA GLY A 404 -6.65 1.91 -2.14
C GLY A 404 -7.78 2.69 -2.82
N LYS A 405 -7.43 3.65 -3.65
CA LYS A 405 -8.35 4.59 -4.31
C LYS A 405 -9.47 3.90 -5.08
N GLY A 406 -10.59 3.70 -4.41
CA GLY A 406 -11.79 3.07 -4.96
C GLY A 406 -11.77 1.55 -4.95
N VAL A 407 -10.62 0.89 -5.18
CA VAL A 407 -10.55 -0.58 -5.28
C VAL A 407 -10.88 -1.25 -3.94
N GLY A 408 -10.53 -0.67 -2.81
CA GLY A 408 -10.91 -1.23 -1.52
C GLY A 408 -12.41 -1.20 -1.27
N MET A 409 -13.10 -0.14 -1.68
CA MET A 409 -14.56 -0.13 -1.67
C MET A 409 -15.14 -1.16 -2.65
N VAL A 410 -14.49 -1.38 -3.80
CA VAL A 410 -14.87 -2.44 -4.75
C VAL A 410 -14.71 -3.82 -4.11
N ASN A 411 -13.58 -4.09 -3.44
CA ASN A 411 -13.36 -5.34 -2.72
C ASN A 411 -14.39 -5.53 -1.59
N MET A 412 -14.71 -4.47 -0.83
CA MET A 412 -15.76 -4.53 0.18
C MET A 412 -17.12 -4.87 -0.44
N LEU A 413 -17.44 -4.35 -1.64
CA LEU A 413 -18.66 -4.73 -2.36
C LEU A 413 -18.64 -6.20 -2.79
N VAL A 414 -17.48 -6.77 -3.13
CA VAL A 414 -17.34 -8.20 -3.40
C VAL A 414 -17.65 -9.02 -2.15
N TYR A 415 -17.04 -8.69 -0.99
CA TYR A 415 -17.38 -9.34 0.28
C TYR A 415 -18.86 -9.20 0.64
N LEU A 416 -19.43 -8.03 0.37
CA LEU A 416 -20.86 -7.76 0.60
C LEU A 416 -21.74 -8.67 -0.26
N ILE A 417 -21.44 -8.84 -1.55
CA ILE A 417 -22.19 -9.75 -2.44
C ILE A 417 -22.09 -11.19 -1.95
N VAL A 418 -20.90 -11.63 -1.54
CA VAL A 418 -20.70 -12.97 -0.94
C VAL A 418 -21.51 -13.11 0.35
N GLY A 419 -21.46 -12.13 1.24
CA GLY A 419 -22.21 -12.14 2.50
C GLY A 419 -23.72 -12.17 2.30
N VAL A 420 -24.25 -11.37 1.38
CA VAL A 420 -25.68 -11.38 1.00
C VAL A 420 -26.09 -12.73 0.45
N PHE A 421 -25.24 -13.34 -0.38
CA PHE A 421 -25.51 -14.66 -0.97
C PHE A 421 -25.53 -15.75 0.11
N LEU A 422 -24.52 -15.80 0.97
CA LEU A 422 -24.44 -16.79 2.05
C LEU A 422 -25.60 -16.64 3.03
N ALA A 423 -25.88 -15.43 3.50
CA ALA A 423 -26.98 -15.18 4.41
C ALA A 423 -28.35 -15.51 3.79
N GLY A 424 -28.54 -15.21 2.51
CA GLY A 424 -29.74 -15.58 1.77
C GLY A 424 -29.95 -17.10 1.71
N LEU A 425 -28.92 -17.85 1.38
CA LEU A 425 -28.98 -19.33 1.32
C LEU A 425 -29.24 -19.94 2.70
N MET A 426 -28.60 -19.44 3.76
CA MET A 426 -28.79 -19.95 5.13
C MET A 426 -30.22 -19.78 5.64
N VAL A 427 -30.91 -18.72 5.20
CA VAL A 427 -32.29 -18.41 5.63
C VAL A 427 -33.32 -18.98 4.62
N GLY A 428 -32.88 -19.65 3.55
CA GLY A 428 -33.76 -20.20 2.52
C GLY A 428 -34.45 -19.12 1.67
N ARG A 429 -33.77 -17.97 1.46
CA ARG A 429 -34.30 -16.83 0.67
C ARG A 429 -33.46 -16.57 -0.55
N THR A 430 -34.08 -16.01 -1.59
CA THR A 430 -33.33 -15.59 -2.78
C THR A 430 -32.40 -14.44 -2.41
N PRO A 431 -31.06 -14.56 -2.63
CA PRO A 431 -30.13 -13.48 -2.38
C PRO A 431 -30.41 -12.27 -3.27
N GLU A 432 -30.55 -11.09 -2.67
CA GLU A 432 -30.82 -9.84 -3.39
C GLU A 432 -29.93 -8.71 -2.89
N TYR A 433 -29.37 -7.94 -3.81
CA TYR A 433 -28.64 -6.72 -3.48
C TYR A 433 -29.22 -5.52 -4.24
N LEU A 434 -29.57 -4.46 -3.53
CA LEU A 434 -30.24 -3.27 -4.06
C LEU A 434 -31.47 -3.60 -4.92
N GLY A 435 -32.27 -4.57 -4.48
CA GLY A 435 -33.47 -5.03 -5.20
C GLY A 435 -33.20 -5.85 -6.46
N LYS A 436 -32.01 -6.38 -6.65
CA LYS A 436 -31.63 -7.20 -7.80
C LYS A 436 -31.13 -8.56 -7.32
N LYS A 437 -31.56 -9.63 -8.00
CA LYS A 437 -31.17 -10.99 -7.65
C LYS A 437 -29.70 -11.22 -7.92
N VAL A 438 -29.02 -11.79 -6.93
CA VAL A 438 -27.64 -12.28 -7.04
C VAL A 438 -27.71 -13.77 -7.40
N GLU A 439 -27.27 -14.10 -8.60
CA GLU A 439 -27.36 -15.44 -9.17
C GLU A 439 -25.96 -16.02 -9.43
N ALA A 440 -25.89 -17.23 -9.99
CA ALA A 440 -24.64 -17.94 -10.23
C ALA A 440 -23.60 -17.14 -11.03
N ARG A 441 -24.03 -16.28 -11.96
CA ARG A 441 -23.14 -15.43 -12.76
C ARG A 441 -22.42 -14.40 -11.89
N GLU A 442 -23.17 -13.67 -11.07
CA GLU A 442 -22.61 -12.66 -10.17
C GLU A 442 -21.70 -13.32 -9.13
N MET A 443 -22.09 -14.49 -8.61
CA MET A 443 -21.27 -15.23 -7.67
C MET A 443 -19.97 -15.74 -8.29
N LYS A 444 -19.97 -16.25 -9.50
CA LYS A 444 -18.72 -16.64 -10.20
C LYS A 444 -17.76 -15.47 -10.37
N LEU A 445 -18.28 -14.28 -10.74
CA LEU A 445 -17.47 -13.07 -10.87
C LEU A 445 -16.93 -12.58 -9.52
N ALA A 446 -17.76 -12.60 -8.47
CA ALA A 446 -17.35 -12.22 -7.12
C ALA A 446 -16.31 -13.20 -6.56
N MET A 447 -16.51 -14.51 -6.74
CA MET A 447 -15.55 -15.52 -6.27
C MET A 447 -14.23 -15.46 -7.03
N LEU A 448 -14.23 -15.16 -8.33
CA LEU A 448 -13.00 -14.97 -9.08
C LEU A 448 -12.22 -13.75 -8.56
N ALA A 449 -12.91 -12.62 -8.30
CA ALA A 449 -12.29 -11.44 -7.70
C ALA A 449 -11.70 -11.73 -6.32
N LEU A 450 -12.41 -12.50 -5.50
CA LEU A 450 -12.01 -12.81 -4.13
C LEU A 450 -10.84 -13.80 -4.06
N LEU A 451 -10.91 -14.90 -4.84
CA LEU A 451 -9.96 -16.01 -4.72
C LEU A 451 -8.63 -15.77 -5.44
N ILE A 452 -8.59 -14.88 -6.43
CA ILE A 452 -7.32 -14.60 -7.12
C ILE A 452 -6.27 -14.03 -6.16
N HIS A 453 -6.69 -13.23 -5.18
CA HIS A 453 -5.80 -12.60 -4.22
C HIS A 453 -5.04 -13.62 -3.34
N PRO A 454 -5.68 -14.53 -2.59
CA PRO A 454 -4.96 -15.55 -1.83
C PRO A 454 -4.16 -16.52 -2.71
N ILE A 455 -4.60 -16.81 -3.94
CA ILE A 455 -3.83 -17.64 -4.88
C ILE A 455 -2.51 -16.95 -5.23
N MET A 456 -2.53 -15.65 -5.50
CA MET A 456 -1.35 -14.86 -5.85
C MET A 456 -0.46 -14.53 -4.65
N ILE A 457 -0.94 -14.70 -3.44
CA ILE A 457 -0.13 -14.59 -2.21
C ILE A 457 0.49 -15.94 -1.87
N LEU A 458 -0.36 -16.94 -1.58
CA LEU A 458 0.07 -18.19 -0.99
C LEU A 458 0.83 -19.11 -1.96
N GLY A 459 0.46 -19.09 -3.25
CA GLY A 459 1.13 -19.88 -4.27
C GLY A 459 2.60 -19.50 -4.44
N PRO A 460 2.90 -18.25 -4.81
CA PRO A 460 4.29 -17.78 -4.91
C PRO A 460 5.04 -17.86 -3.57
N THR A 461 4.42 -17.51 -2.44
CA THR A 461 5.04 -17.67 -1.12
C THR A 461 5.52 -19.09 -0.89
N GLY A 462 4.66 -20.08 -1.13
CA GLY A 462 5.03 -21.50 -0.97
C GLY A 462 6.15 -21.92 -1.93
N LEU A 463 6.11 -21.45 -3.19
CA LEU A 463 7.14 -21.72 -4.18
C LEU A 463 8.49 -21.12 -3.77
N PHE A 464 8.54 -19.84 -3.39
CA PHE A 464 9.77 -19.14 -3.01
C PHE A 464 10.33 -19.66 -1.68
N ALA A 465 9.49 -20.02 -0.72
CA ALA A 465 9.92 -20.65 0.52
C ALA A 465 10.50 -22.07 0.31
N ALA A 466 10.09 -22.77 -0.74
CA ALA A 466 10.59 -24.11 -1.04
C ALA A 466 11.92 -24.11 -1.82
N LEU A 467 12.24 -23.05 -2.56
CA LEU A 467 13.41 -22.97 -3.45
C LEU A 467 14.58 -22.23 -2.81
N ASP A 468 15.79 -22.69 -3.05
CA ASP A 468 17.01 -22.13 -2.45
C ASP A 468 17.22 -20.65 -2.80
N TRP A 469 16.93 -20.27 -4.03
CA TRP A 469 17.06 -18.89 -4.46
C TRP A 469 15.99 -17.96 -3.86
N GLY A 470 14.83 -18.47 -3.49
CA GLY A 470 13.82 -17.70 -2.73
C GLY A 470 14.23 -17.52 -1.28
N ARG A 471 14.65 -18.61 -0.61
CA ARG A 471 15.15 -18.55 0.78
C ARG A 471 16.46 -17.77 0.90
N GLY A 472 17.32 -17.82 -0.11
CA GLY A 472 18.59 -17.12 -0.12
C GLY A 472 18.49 -15.59 -0.16
N ALA A 473 17.30 -15.04 -0.43
CA ALA A 473 17.03 -13.61 -0.36
C ALA A 473 16.56 -13.15 1.03
N THR A 474 16.15 -14.06 1.92
CA THR A 474 15.69 -13.66 3.26
C THR A 474 16.86 -13.18 4.12
N ASN A 475 16.63 -12.13 4.89
CA ASN A 475 17.60 -11.58 5.84
C ASN A 475 17.59 -12.35 7.16
N ASN A 476 16.44 -12.90 7.54
CA ASN A 476 16.25 -13.62 8.76
C ASN A 476 15.92 -15.11 8.52
N PRO A 477 16.35 -16.03 9.39
CA PRO A 477 16.01 -17.44 9.29
C PRO A 477 14.63 -17.75 9.89
N GLY A 478 14.11 -18.96 9.60
CA GLY A 478 12.94 -19.51 10.27
C GLY A 478 11.63 -18.80 9.95
N SER A 479 10.79 -18.62 10.97
CA SER A 479 9.45 -18.05 10.83
C SER A 479 9.46 -16.59 10.40
N HIS A 480 10.49 -15.82 10.78
CA HIS A 480 10.63 -14.44 10.34
C HIS A 480 10.96 -14.36 8.84
N GLY A 481 11.94 -15.14 8.35
CA GLY A 481 12.23 -15.20 6.91
C GLY A 481 11.05 -15.70 6.07
N PHE A 482 10.24 -16.63 6.60
CA PHE A 482 8.97 -16.97 5.96
C PHE A 482 8.01 -15.78 5.90
N SER A 483 7.96 -14.96 6.96
CA SER A 483 7.16 -13.74 7.00
C SER A 483 7.64 -12.69 6.00
N GLU A 484 8.96 -12.56 5.76
CA GLU A 484 9.52 -11.68 4.72
C GLU A 484 8.98 -12.07 3.32
N ILE A 485 9.06 -13.36 2.96
CA ILE A 485 8.54 -13.86 1.68
C ILE A 485 7.02 -13.67 1.57
N LEU A 486 6.28 -14.00 2.64
CA LEU A 486 4.83 -13.88 2.70
C LEU A 486 4.40 -12.41 2.58
N TYR A 487 5.13 -11.50 3.23
CA TYR A 487 4.86 -10.07 3.18
C TYR A 487 5.02 -9.52 1.76
N GLU A 488 6.10 -9.88 1.09
CA GLU A 488 6.41 -9.40 -0.26
C GLU A 488 5.29 -9.75 -1.25
N PHE A 489 4.86 -11.03 -1.29
CA PHE A 489 3.73 -11.43 -2.14
C PHE A 489 2.38 -10.89 -1.67
N SER A 490 2.20 -10.65 -0.37
CA SER A 490 1.01 -9.97 0.16
C SER A 490 0.94 -8.53 -0.33
N SER A 491 2.07 -7.83 -0.30
CA SER A 491 2.20 -6.45 -0.78
C SER A 491 1.99 -6.35 -2.29
N ALA A 492 2.66 -7.20 -3.06
CA ALA A 492 2.50 -7.24 -4.51
C ALA A 492 1.05 -7.54 -4.92
N SER A 493 0.40 -8.53 -4.28
CA SER A 493 -0.98 -8.92 -4.61
C SER A 493 -2.03 -7.90 -4.13
N ALA A 494 -1.81 -7.26 -2.99
CA ALA A 494 -2.69 -6.18 -2.52
C ALA A 494 -2.52 -4.88 -3.32
N ASN A 495 -1.51 -4.79 -4.19
CA ASN A 495 -1.04 -3.56 -4.80
C ASN A 495 -0.74 -2.48 -3.73
N ASN A 496 -0.01 -2.88 -2.67
CA ASN A 496 0.32 -2.02 -1.53
C ASN A 496 1.66 -1.30 -1.73
N GLY A 497 2.77 -2.04 -1.88
CA GLY A 497 4.11 -1.50 -2.16
C GLY A 497 5.09 -1.42 -0.98
N SER A 498 4.67 -1.68 0.27
CA SER A 498 5.62 -1.85 1.37
C SER A 498 6.22 -3.26 1.36
N GLY A 499 7.45 -3.40 1.83
CA GLY A 499 8.13 -4.68 2.06
C GLY A 499 8.41 -4.92 3.54
N PHE A 500 8.91 -6.11 3.86
CA PHE A 500 9.78 -6.30 5.01
C PHE A 500 11.19 -5.99 4.51
N GLU A 501 11.77 -4.91 5.00
CA GLU A 501 12.90 -4.19 4.39
C GLU A 501 14.23 -4.96 4.46
N GLY A 502 14.24 -6.12 5.09
CA GLY A 502 15.39 -7.04 5.15
C GLY A 502 15.54 -7.96 3.95
N LEU A 503 14.50 -8.11 3.11
CA LEU A 503 14.52 -9.01 1.97
C LEU A 503 15.51 -8.55 0.89
N GLY A 504 16.42 -9.42 0.49
CA GLY A 504 17.50 -9.15 -0.47
C GLY A 504 17.09 -9.28 -1.94
N ASP A 505 16.02 -8.61 -2.34
CA ASP A 505 15.44 -8.62 -3.68
C ASP A 505 15.74 -7.37 -4.50
N THR A 506 16.40 -6.39 -3.89
CA THR A 506 16.52 -5.01 -4.38
C THR A 506 17.80 -4.78 -5.18
N TYR A 507 17.72 -4.02 -6.25
CA TYR A 507 18.87 -3.49 -6.99
C TYR A 507 19.73 -2.61 -6.06
N GLY A 508 21.02 -2.85 -6.05
CA GLY A 508 21.94 -2.11 -5.17
C GLY A 508 22.03 -2.64 -3.74
N TYR A 509 21.35 -3.74 -3.39
CA TYR A 509 21.37 -4.28 -2.03
C TYR A 509 22.77 -4.70 -1.55
N TYR A 510 23.51 -5.42 -2.38
CA TYR A 510 24.89 -5.86 -2.10
C TYR A 510 25.94 -5.03 -2.82
N ASP A 511 25.60 -4.47 -3.94
CA ASP A 511 26.46 -3.62 -4.78
C ASP A 511 25.58 -2.52 -5.37
N ASN A 512 25.87 -1.28 -5.03
CA ASN A 512 25.08 -0.10 -5.44
C ASN A 512 24.84 0.03 -6.96
N GLN A 513 25.52 -0.76 -7.78
CA GLN A 513 25.42 -0.69 -9.24
C GLN A 513 24.90 -1.98 -9.88
N ALA A 514 24.55 -2.98 -9.10
CA ALA A 514 24.15 -4.28 -9.59
C ALA A 514 22.84 -4.79 -8.94
N PRO A 515 22.03 -5.60 -9.66
CA PRO A 515 20.94 -6.32 -9.05
C PRO A 515 21.47 -7.31 -8.03
N ALA A 516 20.73 -7.52 -6.93
CA ALA A 516 21.01 -8.59 -5.99
C ALA A 516 20.96 -9.95 -6.71
N PRO A 517 21.67 -10.98 -6.25
CA PRO A 517 21.81 -12.26 -6.97
C PRO A 517 20.47 -12.90 -7.37
N PHE A 518 19.44 -12.73 -6.56
CA PHE A 518 18.11 -13.32 -6.80
C PHE A 518 17.06 -12.31 -7.27
N SER A 519 17.41 -11.02 -7.36
CA SER A 519 16.52 -9.93 -7.77
C SER A 519 15.74 -10.22 -9.07
N PRO A 520 16.32 -10.79 -10.15
CA PRO A 520 15.54 -11.07 -11.35
C PRO A 520 14.33 -12.01 -11.14
N HIS A 521 14.44 -12.97 -10.23
CA HIS A 521 13.34 -13.87 -9.91
C HIS A 521 12.22 -13.15 -9.18
N TRP A 522 12.58 -12.31 -8.21
CA TRP A 522 11.66 -11.48 -7.46
C TRP A 522 10.99 -10.42 -8.33
N ASP A 523 11.76 -9.71 -9.16
CA ASP A 523 11.26 -8.71 -10.11
C ASP A 523 10.16 -9.26 -11.02
N ILE A 524 10.41 -10.43 -11.62
CA ILE A 524 9.47 -11.05 -12.55
C ILE A 524 8.24 -11.60 -11.80
N ALA A 525 8.45 -12.30 -10.70
CA ALA A 525 7.35 -12.94 -9.97
C ALA A 525 6.40 -11.89 -9.37
N THR A 526 6.92 -10.89 -8.66
CA THR A 526 6.10 -9.82 -8.08
C THR A 526 5.45 -8.97 -9.16
N GLY A 527 6.14 -8.70 -10.28
CA GLY A 527 5.57 -8.01 -11.43
C GLY A 527 4.34 -8.73 -12.00
N LEU A 528 4.41 -10.05 -12.20
CA LEU A 528 3.29 -10.85 -12.67
C LEU A 528 2.14 -10.89 -11.64
N VAL A 529 2.47 -11.06 -10.35
CA VAL A 529 1.49 -11.02 -9.27
C VAL A 529 0.74 -9.68 -9.26
N MET A 530 1.46 -8.55 -9.35
CA MET A 530 0.86 -7.21 -9.40
C MET A 530 -0.11 -7.04 -10.56
N LEU A 531 0.24 -7.50 -11.78
CA LEU A 531 -0.62 -7.43 -12.95
C LEU A 531 -1.92 -8.23 -12.79
N ILE A 532 -1.80 -9.50 -12.41
CA ILE A 532 -2.93 -10.40 -12.26
C ILE A 532 -3.87 -9.90 -11.16
N SER A 533 -3.30 -9.57 -10.01
CA SER A 533 -4.05 -9.10 -8.83
C SER A 533 -4.62 -7.68 -9.00
N ARG A 534 -4.15 -6.89 -9.97
CA ARG A 534 -4.75 -5.59 -10.29
C ARG A 534 -5.94 -5.74 -11.21
N TYR A 535 -5.77 -6.41 -12.35
CA TYR A 535 -6.76 -6.34 -13.41
C TYR A 535 -7.94 -7.31 -13.21
N ILE A 536 -7.73 -8.50 -12.65
CA ILE A 536 -8.85 -9.41 -12.39
C ILE A 536 -9.84 -8.81 -11.37
N PRO A 537 -9.41 -8.29 -10.19
CA PRO A 537 -10.31 -7.64 -9.24
C PRO A 537 -10.92 -6.31 -9.72
N ILE A 538 -10.46 -5.74 -10.82
CA ILE A 538 -11.09 -4.57 -11.46
C ILE A 538 -12.14 -5.00 -12.49
N ILE A 539 -11.77 -5.91 -13.39
CA ILE A 539 -12.61 -6.30 -14.53
C ILE A 539 -13.85 -7.06 -14.06
N THR A 540 -13.68 -8.00 -13.13
CA THR A 540 -14.76 -8.86 -12.67
C THR A 540 -15.88 -8.11 -11.91
N PRO A 541 -15.61 -7.14 -11.01
CA PRO A 541 -16.65 -6.33 -10.39
C PRO A 541 -17.33 -5.33 -11.35
N ILE A 542 -16.61 -4.80 -12.35
CA ILE A 542 -17.25 -3.98 -13.40
C ILE A 542 -18.26 -4.85 -14.19
N ALA A 543 -17.86 -6.07 -14.57
CA ALA A 543 -18.75 -7.01 -15.25
C ALA A 543 -19.93 -7.46 -14.36
N LEU A 544 -19.69 -7.63 -13.04
CA LEU A 544 -20.71 -7.93 -12.04
C LEU A 544 -21.73 -6.77 -11.93
N ALA A 545 -21.24 -5.53 -11.81
CA ALA A 545 -22.10 -4.35 -11.75
C ALA A 545 -22.94 -4.19 -13.02
N ALA A 546 -22.35 -4.46 -14.19
CA ALA A 546 -23.07 -4.47 -15.47
C ALA A 546 -24.13 -5.58 -15.53
N SER A 547 -23.83 -6.77 -15.01
CA SER A 547 -24.80 -7.86 -14.91
C SER A 547 -25.97 -7.49 -14.01
N LEU A 548 -25.71 -6.88 -12.86
CA LEU A 548 -26.77 -6.37 -11.98
C LEU A 548 -27.56 -5.23 -12.62
N ALA A 549 -26.91 -4.34 -13.38
CA ALA A 549 -27.57 -3.24 -14.07
C ALA A 549 -28.65 -3.72 -15.06
N ALA A 550 -28.40 -4.84 -15.73
CA ALA A 550 -29.31 -5.41 -16.71
C ALA A 550 -30.53 -6.14 -16.10
N LYS A 551 -30.56 -6.36 -14.78
CA LYS A 551 -31.64 -7.09 -14.10
C LYS A 551 -32.79 -6.16 -13.72
N LYS A 552 -34.02 -6.73 -13.76
CA LYS A 552 -35.22 -6.05 -13.28
C LYS A 552 -35.19 -5.93 -11.75
N MET A 553 -35.74 -4.85 -11.26
CA MET A 553 -35.94 -4.66 -9.82
C MET A 553 -36.99 -5.65 -9.31
N THR A 554 -36.67 -6.34 -8.20
CA THR A 554 -37.63 -7.17 -7.48
C THR A 554 -38.42 -6.32 -6.50
N PRO A 555 -39.71 -6.58 -6.30
CA PRO A 555 -40.48 -5.90 -5.27
C PRO A 555 -39.90 -6.14 -3.88
N PHE A 556 -39.86 -5.12 -3.04
CA PHE A 556 -39.45 -5.25 -1.65
C PHE A 556 -40.48 -6.08 -0.88
N THR A 557 -40.06 -7.18 -0.27
CA THR A 557 -40.91 -8.07 0.50
C THR A 557 -40.38 -8.20 1.94
N ALA A 558 -41.18 -8.76 2.85
CA ALA A 558 -40.75 -9.07 4.21
C ALA A 558 -39.53 -10.03 4.24
N GLY A 559 -39.28 -10.72 3.12
CA GLY A 559 -38.13 -11.58 2.92
C GLY A 559 -36.85 -10.90 2.43
N THR A 560 -36.92 -9.66 1.95
CA THR A 560 -35.77 -8.95 1.42
C THR A 560 -34.84 -8.53 2.57
N MET A 561 -33.55 -8.91 2.48
CA MET A 561 -32.56 -8.50 3.49
C MET A 561 -32.23 -7.02 3.31
N ARG A 562 -32.48 -6.25 4.37
CA ARG A 562 -32.11 -4.82 4.39
C ARG A 562 -30.62 -4.67 4.59
N THR A 563 -29.97 -3.89 3.73
CA THR A 563 -28.53 -3.62 3.79
C THR A 563 -28.17 -2.30 4.49
N ASP A 564 -29.18 -1.60 5.03
CA ASP A 564 -29.07 -0.28 5.63
C ASP A 564 -29.27 -0.28 7.15
N ASN A 565 -29.03 -1.41 7.82
CA ASN A 565 -29.22 -1.59 9.25
C ASN A 565 -28.00 -2.23 9.94
N VAL A 566 -27.98 -2.17 11.25
CA VAL A 566 -26.89 -2.67 12.11
C VAL A 566 -26.70 -4.19 11.96
N THR A 567 -27.81 -4.96 11.85
CA THR A 567 -27.74 -6.42 11.66
C THR A 567 -26.95 -6.77 10.41
N PHE A 568 -27.18 -6.06 9.31
CA PHE A 568 -26.39 -6.24 8.09
C PHE A 568 -24.91 -5.89 8.30
N GLY A 569 -24.61 -4.87 9.10
CA GLY A 569 -23.24 -4.53 9.49
C GLY A 569 -22.52 -5.71 10.16
N PHE A 570 -23.17 -6.39 11.09
CA PHE A 570 -22.63 -7.60 11.72
C PHE A 570 -22.45 -8.76 10.74
N VAL A 571 -23.40 -8.98 9.83
CA VAL A 571 -23.28 -9.99 8.78
C VAL A 571 -22.09 -9.70 7.88
N LEU A 572 -21.92 -8.45 7.46
CA LEU A 572 -20.79 -8.02 6.61
C LEU A 572 -19.47 -8.19 7.34
N LEU A 573 -19.36 -7.70 8.57
CA LEU A 573 -18.16 -7.86 9.39
C LEU A 573 -17.83 -9.34 9.60
N GLY A 574 -18.80 -10.16 9.97
CA GLY A 574 -18.62 -11.59 10.16
C GLY A 574 -18.16 -12.30 8.87
N THR A 575 -18.73 -11.90 7.72
CA THR A 575 -18.30 -12.44 6.41
C THR A 575 -16.84 -12.10 6.11
N VAL A 576 -16.43 -10.85 6.28
CA VAL A 576 -15.04 -10.42 6.04
C VAL A 576 -14.07 -11.17 6.95
N LEU A 577 -14.35 -11.22 8.25
CA LEU A 577 -13.49 -11.88 9.23
C LEU A 577 -13.42 -13.40 9.00
N LEU A 578 -14.56 -14.05 8.76
CA LEU A 578 -14.60 -15.49 8.52
C LEU A 578 -13.83 -15.89 7.26
N VAL A 579 -14.12 -15.21 6.15
CA VAL A 579 -13.44 -15.49 4.87
C VAL A 579 -11.96 -15.17 4.97
N GLY A 580 -11.59 -14.03 5.56
CA GLY A 580 -10.19 -13.64 5.77
C GLY A 580 -9.43 -14.67 6.63
N ALA A 581 -10.02 -15.14 7.73
CA ALA A 581 -9.43 -16.15 8.58
C ALA A 581 -9.26 -17.50 7.84
N LEU A 582 -10.29 -17.95 7.13
CA LEU A 582 -10.20 -19.21 6.36
C LEU A 582 -9.10 -19.20 5.30
N LEU A 583 -8.84 -18.05 4.70
CA LEU A 583 -7.84 -17.91 3.63
C LEU A 583 -6.42 -17.75 4.17
N PHE A 584 -6.20 -17.01 5.25
CA PHE A 584 -4.86 -16.54 5.65
C PHE A 584 -4.40 -16.98 7.05
N LEU A 585 -5.28 -17.47 7.93
CA LEU A 585 -4.89 -17.89 9.28
C LEU A 585 -3.77 -18.93 9.29
N PRO A 586 -3.73 -19.96 8.41
CA PRO A 586 -2.62 -20.89 8.39
C PRO A 586 -1.26 -20.24 8.12
N ALA A 587 -1.21 -19.28 7.19
CA ALA A 587 0.02 -18.54 6.89
C ALA A 587 0.43 -17.62 8.04
N ALA A 588 -0.53 -16.96 8.71
CA ALA A 588 -0.26 -16.17 9.90
C ALA A 588 0.32 -17.01 11.05
N VAL A 589 -0.14 -18.25 11.20
CA VAL A 589 0.38 -19.17 12.22
C VAL A 589 1.81 -19.60 11.91
N LEU A 590 2.14 -19.88 10.65
CA LEU A 590 3.49 -20.29 10.24
C LEU A 590 4.53 -19.16 10.32
N GLY A 591 4.13 -17.93 10.12
CA GLY A 591 4.99 -16.75 10.20
C GLY A 591 4.94 -16.09 11.60
N PRO A 592 4.28 -14.93 11.71
CA PRO A 592 4.40 -14.07 12.89
C PRO A 592 3.90 -14.71 14.20
N VAL A 593 2.93 -15.64 14.18
CA VAL A 593 2.49 -16.33 15.42
C VAL A 593 3.54 -17.34 15.87
N ALA A 594 4.11 -18.13 14.96
CA ALA A 594 5.17 -19.07 15.29
C ALA A 594 6.43 -18.33 15.78
N GLU A 595 6.76 -17.19 15.18
CA GLU A 595 7.85 -16.33 15.62
C GLU A 595 7.63 -15.81 17.05
N HIS A 596 6.42 -15.37 17.37
CA HIS A 596 6.07 -14.87 18.71
C HIS A 596 6.13 -15.95 19.79
N LEU A 597 5.73 -17.17 19.45
CA LEU A 597 5.64 -18.30 20.40
C LEU A 597 6.91 -19.15 20.44
N GLY A 598 7.73 -19.09 19.42
CA GLY A 598 8.94 -19.88 19.30
C GLY A 598 10.14 -19.26 20.00
N PRO A 599 11.27 -20.02 20.11
CA PRO A 599 12.53 -19.41 20.45
C PRO A 599 12.89 -18.44 19.34
N LEU A 600 13.22 -17.19 19.72
CA LEU A 600 13.71 -16.22 18.75
C LEU A 600 14.99 -16.76 18.11
N PRO A 601 15.15 -16.68 16.77
CA PRO A 601 16.29 -17.25 16.09
C PRO A 601 17.53 -16.37 16.23
N PHE A 602 18.02 -16.21 17.46
CA PHE A 602 19.32 -15.60 17.68
C PHE A 602 20.37 -16.70 17.78
N GLY A 603 21.08 -16.93 16.67
CA GLY A 603 22.24 -17.78 16.60
C GLY A 603 21.90 -19.28 16.65
N GLY A 604 21.22 -19.74 15.68
CA GLY A 604 21.18 -21.17 15.35
C GLY A 604 22.37 -21.55 14.53
#